data_78bcd850cf87899c5043658206af2931
#
_entry.id   78bcd850cf87899c5043658206af2931
#
_cell.length_a   1.000
_cell.length_b   1.000
_cell.length_c   1.000
_cell.angle_alpha   90.00
_cell.angle_beta   90.00
_cell.angle_gamma   90.00
#
_symmetry.space_group_name_H-M   'P 1'
#
loop_
_entity.id
_entity.type
_entity.pdbx_description
1 polymer ?
#
loop_
_entity_poly.entity_id
_entity_poly.type
_entity_poly.pdbx_seq_one_letter_code
_entity_poly.pdbx_strand_id
1 'polypeptide(L)'
;MTSSDYIVREIEPRDNKQIKKIVQQVIVEMGAPKIGTAYEDIALEDMHKTYQKENAIYFVVEHQGKVLGGGGIAQLDGYDKNTCELQKMYFLNDIRGKGLGSRIIEKCMIKAKEFGFEQCYLETMPYMIAAQKLYKKAGFIPIDAPLGNTCHYSCDVW
;
A
#
# COMPACT_ATOMS: atom_id res chain seq x y z
N MET A 1 -10.39 -1.85 22.29
CA MET A 1 -9.66 -2.89 21.54
C MET A 1 -8.19 -2.53 21.44
N THR A 2 -7.32 -3.48 21.67
CA THR A 2 -5.88 -3.31 21.55
C THR A 2 -5.44 -3.65 20.11
N SER A 3 -4.24 -3.24 19.72
CA SER A 3 -3.68 -3.59 18.41
C SER A 3 -3.51 -5.10 18.21
N SER A 4 -3.49 -5.89 19.29
CA SER A 4 -3.41 -7.35 19.27
C SER A 4 -4.69 -8.02 18.75
N ASP A 5 -5.81 -7.29 18.71
CA ASP A 5 -7.08 -7.82 18.22
C ASP A 5 -7.16 -7.81 16.69
N TYR A 6 -6.19 -7.18 16.04
CA TYR A 6 -6.11 -7.08 14.58
C TYR A 6 -5.07 -8.06 14.06
N ILE A 7 -5.45 -8.82 13.03
CA ILE A 7 -4.57 -9.80 12.39
C ILE A 7 -4.02 -9.18 11.11
N VAL A 8 -2.70 -9.20 10.96
CA VAL A 8 -2.03 -8.82 9.71
C VAL A 8 -1.56 -10.11 9.05
N ARG A 9 -2.10 -10.39 7.86
CA ARG A 9 -1.84 -11.63 7.12
C ARG A 9 -1.75 -11.37 5.62
N GLU A 10 -1.23 -12.34 4.87
CA GLU A 10 -1.24 -12.24 3.41
C GLU A 10 -2.67 -12.25 2.87
N ILE A 11 -2.86 -11.56 1.74
CA ILE A 11 -4.14 -11.50 1.05
C ILE A 11 -4.55 -12.88 0.54
N GLU A 12 -5.84 -13.17 0.60
CA GLU A 12 -6.45 -14.39 0.06
C GLU A 12 -7.50 -14.02 -0.99
N PRO A 13 -7.92 -14.96 -1.88
CA PRO A 13 -8.93 -14.65 -2.90
C PRO A 13 -10.23 -14.07 -2.34
N ARG A 14 -10.63 -14.52 -1.15
CA ARG A 14 -11.85 -14.02 -0.47
C ARG A 14 -11.79 -12.56 -0.10
N ASP A 15 -10.60 -11.95 -0.09
CA ASP A 15 -10.41 -10.56 0.30
C ASP A 15 -10.58 -9.58 -0.86
N ASN A 16 -10.57 -10.05 -2.10
CA ASN A 16 -10.53 -9.21 -3.29
C ASN A 16 -11.58 -8.12 -3.33
N LYS A 17 -12.83 -8.47 -3.08
CA LYS A 17 -13.94 -7.49 -3.12
C LYS A 17 -13.81 -6.44 -2.03
N GLN A 18 -13.47 -6.85 -0.83
CA GLN A 18 -13.33 -5.95 0.31
C GLN A 18 -12.18 -4.97 0.11
N ILE A 19 -11.02 -5.47 -0.33
CA ILE A 19 -9.84 -4.60 -0.49
C ILE A 19 -10.03 -3.60 -1.65
N LYS A 20 -10.64 -4.02 -2.76
CA LYS A 20 -10.98 -3.10 -3.85
C LYS A 20 -11.85 -1.96 -3.35
N LYS A 21 -12.91 -2.30 -2.61
CA LYS A 21 -13.83 -1.32 -2.05
C LYS A 21 -13.12 -0.35 -1.11
N ILE A 22 -12.24 -0.86 -0.25
CA ILE A 22 -11.48 -0.05 0.69
C ILE A 22 -10.57 0.94 -0.03
N VAL A 23 -9.80 0.49 -1.01
CA VAL A 23 -8.89 1.34 -1.77
C VAL A 23 -9.68 2.48 -2.44
N GLN A 24 -10.78 2.15 -3.12
CA GLN A 24 -11.59 3.13 -3.81
C GLN A 24 -12.29 4.10 -2.84
N GLN A 25 -12.82 3.59 -1.75
CA GLN A 25 -13.48 4.38 -0.72
C GLN A 25 -12.53 5.40 -0.08
N VAL A 26 -11.34 4.95 0.30
CA VAL A 26 -10.33 5.82 0.94
C VAL A 26 -9.87 6.92 -0.01
N ILE A 27 -9.63 6.60 -1.28
CA ILE A 27 -9.23 7.60 -2.28
C ILE A 27 -10.31 8.69 -2.41
N VAL A 28 -11.58 8.30 -2.49
CA VAL A 28 -12.70 9.25 -2.57
C VAL A 28 -12.83 10.08 -1.28
N GLU A 29 -12.75 9.46 -0.11
CA GLU A 29 -12.83 10.15 1.19
C GLU A 29 -11.72 11.17 1.38
N MET A 30 -10.53 10.90 0.85
CA MET A 30 -9.40 11.82 0.93
C MET A 30 -9.50 12.98 -0.08
N GLY A 31 -10.52 12.97 -0.94
CA GLY A 31 -10.68 14.00 -1.97
C GLY A 31 -9.73 13.84 -3.14
N ALA A 32 -9.09 12.69 -3.27
CA ALA A 32 -8.16 12.42 -4.37
C ALA A 32 -8.91 12.17 -5.68
N PRO A 33 -8.33 12.52 -6.84
CA PRO A 33 -8.96 12.21 -8.12
C PRO A 33 -9.01 10.71 -8.36
N LYS A 34 -10.01 10.26 -9.10
CA LYS A 34 -10.13 8.86 -9.52
C LYS A 34 -9.17 8.51 -10.63
N ILE A 35 -8.84 9.50 -11.47
CA ILE A 35 -7.92 9.35 -12.61
C ILE A 35 -6.50 9.63 -12.16
N GLY A 36 -5.54 8.79 -12.56
CA GLY A 36 -4.12 8.95 -12.22
C GLY A 36 -3.78 8.57 -10.79
N THR A 37 -4.64 7.77 -10.14
CA THR A 37 -4.41 7.18 -8.82
C THR A 37 -4.72 5.68 -8.84
N ALA A 38 -4.56 5.01 -7.72
CA ALA A 38 -4.87 3.59 -7.61
C ALA A 38 -6.35 3.25 -7.81
N TYR A 39 -7.25 4.24 -7.78
CA TYR A 39 -8.70 4.02 -7.95
C TYR A 39 -9.05 3.24 -9.22
N GLU A 40 -8.36 3.53 -10.32
CA GLU A 40 -8.63 2.92 -11.63
C GLU A 40 -7.67 1.78 -12.00
N ASP A 41 -6.79 1.37 -11.09
CA ASP A 41 -5.83 0.30 -11.36
C ASP A 41 -6.54 -1.01 -11.67
N ILE A 42 -6.19 -1.63 -12.78
CA ILE A 42 -6.70 -2.94 -13.18
C ILE A 42 -6.40 -3.99 -12.11
N ALA A 43 -5.29 -3.83 -11.41
CA ALA A 43 -4.89 -4.71 -10.31
C ALA A 43 -5.99 -4.86 -9.24
N LEU A 44 -6.86 -3.86 -9.06
CA LEU A 44 -7.94 -3.92 -8.08
C LEU A 44 -9.01 -4.97 -8.41
N GLU A 45 -9.08 -5.43 -9.65
CA GLU A 45 -10.07 -6.44 -10.06
C GLU A 45 -9.77 -7.82 -9.45
N ASP A 46 -8.49 -8.13 -9.23
CA ASP A 46 -8.08 -9.36 -8.56
C ASP A 46 -6.74 -9.12 -7.84
N MET A 47 -6.83 -8.55 -6.66
CA MET A 47 -5.65 -8.20 -5.86
C MET A 47 -4.84 -9.43 -5.46
N HIS A 48 -5.50 -10.52 -5.09
CA HIS A 48 -4.79 -11.75 -4.75
C HIS A 48 -3.91 -12.22 -5.91
N LYS A 49 -4.48 -12.34 -7.10
CA LYS A 49 -3.75 -12.76 -8.29
C LYS A 49 -2.63 -11.79 -8.66
N THR A 50 -2.89 -10.49 -8.54
CA THR A 50 -1.90 -9.45 -8.84
C THR A 50 -0.61 -9.64 -8.06
N TYR A 51 -0.69 -10.07 -6.81
CA TYR A 51 0.48 -10.26 -5.96
C TYR A 51 0.97 -11.71 -5.90
N GLN A 52 0.42 -12.61 -6.73
CA GLN A 52 0.90 -14.00 -6.89
C GLN A 52 2.00 -14.10 -7.94
N LYS A 53 2.86 -13.11 -8.00
CA LYS A 53 4.05 -13.09 -8.88
C LYS A 53 5.31 -13.06 -8.03
N GLU A 54 6.43 -13.39 -8.66
CA GLU A 54 7.72 -13.37 -8.01
C GLU A 54 8.02 -12.00 -7.40
N ASN A 55 8.57 -12.00 -6.19
CA ASN A 55 9.01 -10.80 -5.48
C ASN A 55 7.89 -9.77 -5.23
N ALA A 56 6.68 -10.24 -5.04
CA ALA A 56 5.53 -9.41 -4.68
C ALA A 56 4.77 -10.04 -3.53
N ILE A 57 4.18 -9.20 -2.67
CA ILE A 57 3.33 -9.64 -1.57
C ILE A 57 2.38 -8.50 -1.17
N TYR A 58 1.19 -8.86 -0.73
CA TYR A 58 0.22 -7.91 -0.20
C TYR A 58 -0.33 -8.43 1.12
N PHE A 59 -0.36 -7.57 2.13
CA PHE A 59 -0.91 -7.88 3.45
C PHE A 59 -2.23 -7.17 3.65
N VAL A 60 -3.15 -7.82 4.35
CA VAL A 60 -4.41 -7.23 4.77
C VAL A 60 -4.51 -7.21 6.29
N VAL A 61 -5.27 -6.27 6.80
CA VAL A 61 -5.63 -6.20 8.22
C VAL A 61 -7.04 -6.75 8.37
N GLU A 62 -7.18 -7.77 9.19
CA GLU A 62 -8.47 -8.41 9.48
C GLU A 62 -8.82 -8.24 10.95
N HIS A 63 -10.09 -7.99 11.21
CA HIS A 63 -10.65 -7.96 12.55
C HIS A 63 -12.06 -8.56 12.51
N GLN A 64 -12.27 -9.61 13.30
CA GLN A 64 -13.58 -10.30 13.37
C GLN A 64 -14.11 -10.68 11.97
N GLY A 65 -13.25 -11.21 11.13
CA GLY A 65 -13.61 -11.69 9.79
C GLY A 65 -13.76 -10.60 8.73
N LYS A 66 -13.52 -9.33 9.07
CA LYS A 66 -13.63 -8.22 8.13
C LYS A 66 -12.24 -7.66 7.78
N VAL A 67 -12.01 -7.41 6.50
CA VAL A 67 -10.82 -6.69 6.04
C VAL A 67 -11.04 -5.20 6.21
N LEU A 68 -10.07 -4.50 6.80
CA LEU A 68 -10.17 -3.08 7.15
C LEU A 68 -9.09 -2.23 6.50
N GLY A 69 -8.14 -2.84 5.84
CA GLY A 69 -7.06 -2.13 5.16
C GLY A 69 -5.98 -3.08 4.69
N GLY A 70 -4.94 -2.54 4.09
CA GLY A 70 -3.83 -3.33 3.61
C GLY A 70 -2.72 -2.49 3.00
N GLY A 71 -1.68 -3.19 2.57
CA GLY A 71 -0.54 -2.62 1.87
C GLY A 71 0.40 -3.72 1.40
N GLY A 72 1.16 -3.46 0.37
CA GLY A 72 2.05 -4.46 -0.19
C GLY A 72 3.23 -3.88 -0.93
N ILE A 73 4.06 -4.77 -1.46
CA ILE A 73 5.22 -4.40 -2.27
C ILE A 73 5.27 -5.25 -3.54
N ALA A 74 5.82 -4.66 -4.58
CA ALA A 74 6.19 -5.34 -5.82
C ALA A 74 7.36 -4.58 -6.43
N GLN A 75 8.01 -5.15 -7.43
CA GLN A 75 9.05 -4.44 -8.16
C GLN A 75 8.48 -3.15 -8.76
N LEU A 76 9.21 -2.05 -8.65
CA LEU A 76 8.82 -0.78 -9.27
C LEU A 76 8.88 -0.93 -10.79
N ASP A 77 7.75 -0.74 -11.46
CA ASP A 77 7.65 -0.86 -12.90
C ASP A 77 8.44 0.25 -13.60
N GLY A 78 9.15 -0.12 -14.68
CA GLY A 78 9.92 0.85 -15.46
C GLY A 78 11.16 1.40 -14.78
N TYR A 79 11.68 0.73 -13.75
CA TYR A 79 12.88 1.14 -13.03
C TYR A 79 13.80 -0.07 -12.82
N ASP A 80 14.92 0.10 -12.08
CA ASP A 80 15.85 -1.01 -11.87
C ASP A 80 15.23 -2.13 -11.01
N LYS A 81 15.77 -3.33 -11.14
CA LYS A 81 15.26 -4.54 -10.47
C LYS A 81 15.50 -4.56 -8.96
N ASN A 82 16.33 -3.67 -8.45
CA ASN A 82 16.69 -3.61 -7.05
C ASN A 82 15.74 -2.72 -6.23
N THR A 83 14.79 -2.09 -6.90
CA THR A 83 13.84 -1.16 -6.29
C THR A 83 12.44 -1.75 -6.30
N CYS A 84 11.83 -1.85 -5.11
CA CYS A 84 10.40 -2.18 -5.00
C CYS A 84 9.57 -0.92 -4.77
N GLU A 85 8.28 -1.05 -4.92
CA GLU A 85 7.31 0.01 -4.62
C GLU A 85 6.37 -0.46 -3.51
N LEU A 86 6.18 0.39 -2.50
CA LEU A 86 5.13 0.20 -1.49
C LEU A 86 3.81 0.65 -2.14
N GLN A 87 2.86 -0.26 -2.23
CA GLN A 87 1.67 -0.10 -3.05
C GLN A 87 0.39 -0.25 -2.25
N LYS A 88 -0.62 0.52 -2.63
CA LYS A 88 -2.00 0.38 -2.17
C LYS A 88 -2.12 0.28 -0.64
N MET A 89 -1.44 1.18 0.04
CA MET A 89 -1.42 1.31 1.49
C MET A 89 -2.62 2.15 1.94
N TYR A 90 -3.75 1.50 2.18
CA TYR A 90 -5.00 2.18 2.52
C TYR A 90 -5.67 1.51 3.70
N PHE A 91 -6.24 2.33 4.60
CA PHE A 91 -6.94 1.87 5.80
C PHE A 91 -8.23 2.63 5.98
N LEU A 92 -9.29 1.93 6.40
CA LEU A 92 -10.52 2.58 6.81
C LEU A 92 -10.27 3.49 8.02
N ASN A 93 -11.05 4.55 8.13
CA ASN A 93 -10.85 5.56 9.17
C ASN A 93 -10.87 4.98 10.59
N ASP A 94 -11.71 3.99 10.84
CA ASP A 94 -11.92 3.40 12.16
C ASP A 94 -10.68 2.74 12.74
N ILE A 95 -9.72 2.33 11.91
CA ILE A 95 -8.52 1.64 12.37
C ILE A 95 -7.25 2.48 12.25
N ARG A 96 -7.37 3.73 11.85
CA ARG A 96 -6.22 4.64 11.78
C ARG A 96 -5.77 5.03 13.19
N GLY A 97 -4.48 5.33 13.34
CA GLY A 97 -3.90 5.72 14.61
C GLY A 97 -3.67 4.57 15.60
N LYS A 98 -3.76 3.32 15.16
CA LYS A 98 -3.56 2.12 15.98
C LYS A 98 -2.24 1.40 15.72
N GLY A 99 -1.34 2.01 14.95
CA GLY A 99 -0.03 1.43 14.62
C GLY A 99 -0.07 0.33 13.57
N LEU A 100 -1.21 0.12 12.90
CA LEU A 100 -1.37 -0.95 11.90
C LEU A 100 -0.60 -0.66 10.62
N GLY A 101 -0.54 0.60 10.21
CA GLY A 101 0.28 1.02 9.07
C GLY A 101 1.76 0.71 9.28
N SER A 102 2.28 0.99 10.46
CA SER A 102 3.67 0.66 10.83
C SER A 102 3.91 -0.85 10.80
N ARG A 103 2.96 -1.65 11.26
CA ARG A 103 3.05 -3.12 11.22
C ARG A 103 3.10 -3.65 9.79
N ILE A 104 2.29 -3.10 8.90
CA ILE A 104 2.28 -3.47 7.47
C ILE A 104 3.63 -3.10 6.83
N ILE A 105 4.10 -1.88 7.04
CA ILE A 105 5.38 -1.42 6.48
C ILE A 105 6.53 -2.31 6.97
N GLU A 106 6.56 -2.62 8.25
CA GLU A 106 7.60 -3.50 8.82
C GLU A 106 7.60 -4.87 8.14
N LYS A 107 6.43 -5.49 7.98
CA LYS A 107 6.30 -6.78 7.28
C LYS A 107 6.72 -6.66 5.81
N CYS A 108 6.36 -5.59 5.13
CA CYS A 108 6.75 -5.34 3.75
C CYS A 108 8.26 -5.17 3.62
N MET A 109 8.91 -4.46 4.54
CA MET A 109 10.36 -4.24 4.50
C MET A 109 11.13 -5.53 4.78
N ILE A 110 10.65 -6.38 5.68
CA ILE A 110 11.23 -7.71 5.91
C ILE A 110 11.17 -8.53 4.63
N LYS A 111 10.02 -8.55 3.97
CA LYS A 111 9.83 -9.26 2.69
C LYS A 111 10.67 -8.66 1.56
N ALA A 112 10.75 -7.35 1.48
CA ALA A 112 11.58 -6.67 0.48
C ALA A 112 13.04 -7.14 0.58
N LYS A 113 13.55 -7.24 1.79
CA LYS A 113 14.90 -7.73 2.04
C LYS A 113 15.07 -9.20 1.66
N GLU A 114 14.11 -10.04 2.01
CA GLU A 114 14.10 -11.45 1.61
C GLU A 114 14.08 -11.62 0.09
N PHE A 115 13.36 -10.75 -0.62
CA PHE A 115 13.29 -10.76 -2.09
C PHE A 115 14.54 -10.19 -2.77
N GLY A 116 15.45 -9.58 -2.00
CA GLY A 116 16.69 -9.00 -2.53
C GLY A 116 16.59 -7.56 -2.99
N PHE A 117 15.53 -6.85 -2.66
CA PHE A 117 15.43 -5.42 -2.97
C PHE A 117 16.37 -4.60 -2.08
N GLU A 118 16.98 -3.57 -2.66
CA GLU A 118 17.92 -2.67 -1.98
C GLU A 118 17.27 -1.37 -1.54
N GLN A 119 16.18 -0.97 -2.20
CA GLN A 119 15.43 0.24 -1.86
C GLN A 119 13.94 0.08 -2.13
N CYS A 120 13.16 0.92 -1.48
CA CYS A 120 11.71 0.95 -1.61
C CYS A 120 11.25 2.37 -1.95
N TYR A 121 10.38 2.48 -2.92
CA TYR A 121 9.82 3.72 -3.42
C TYR A 121 8.31 3.77 -3.11
N LEU A 122 7.77 4.97 -2.95
CA LEU A 122 6.33 5.15 -2.85
C LEU A 122 5.90 6.49 -3.46
N GLU A 123 4.61 6.57 -3.77
CA GLU A 123 3.95 7.79 -4.23
C GLU A 123 2.75 8.09 -3.36
N THR A 124 2.52 9.35 -3.07
CA THR A 124 1.36 9.82 -2.32
C THR A 124 0.96 11.22 -2.79
N MET A 125 0.03 11.85 -2.08
CA MET A 125 -0.49 13.17 -2.45
C MET A 125 -0.27 14.18 -1.33
N PRO A 126 -0.13 15.50 -1.66
CA PRO A 126 0.19 16.53 -0.68
C PRO A 126 -0.78 16.60 0.51
N TYR A 127 -2.05 16.30 0.28
CA TYR A 127 -3.08 16.37 1.32
C TYR A 127 -3.23 15.09 2.15
N MET A 128 -2.49 14.04 1.84
CA MET A 128 -2.44 12.80 2.64
C MET A 128 -1.42 12.94 3.77
N ILE A 129 -1.68 13.84 4.70
CA ILE A 129 -0.73 14.24 5.73
C ILE A 129 -0.40 13.09 6.69
N ALA A 130 -1.40 12.34 7.12
CA ALA A 130 -1.20 11.22 8.04
C ALA A 130 -0.33 10.12 7.41
N ALA A 131 -0.56 9.84 6.13
CA ALA A 131 0.25 8.87 5.37
C ALA A 131 1.70 9.34 5.26
N GLN A 132 1.93 10.60 4.92
CA GLN A 132 3.28 11.16 4.83
C GLN A 132 4.04 11.08 6.16
N LYS A 133 3.35 11.36 7.28
CA LYS A 133 3.95 11.22 8.62
C LYS A 133 4.35 9.78 8.91
N LEU A 134 3.49 8.83 8.55
CA LEU A 134 3.77 7.40 8.70
C LEU A 134 5.01 6.99 7.91
N TYR A 135 5.11 7.39 6.65
CA TYR A 135 6.24 7.06 5.79
C TYR A 135 7.54 7.68 6.30
N LYS A 136 7.49 8.93 6.71
CA LYS A 136 8.65 9.62 7.28
C LYS A 136 9.14 8.94 8.55
N LYS A 137 8.23 8.55 9.44
CA LYS A 137 8.54 7.80 10.66
C LYS A 137 9.19 6.44 10.34
N ALA A 138 8.76 5.80 9.25
CA ALA A 138 9.31 4.52 8.81
C ALA A 138 10.69 4.66 8.14
N GLY A 139 11.19 5.87 7.92
CA GLY A 139 12.50 6.13 7.34
C GLY A 139 12.50 6.52 5.86
N PHE A 140 11.34 6.69 5.24
CA PHE A 140 11.27 7.18 3.86
C PHE A 140 11.71 8.64 3.78
N ILE A 141 12.44 8.96 2.72
CA ILE A 141 13.00 10.30 2.47
C ILE A 141 12.35 10.87 1.21
N PRO A 142 11.85 12.12 1.24
CA PRO A 142 11.31 12.75 0.04
C PRO A 142 12.34 12.87 -1.07
N ILE A 143 11.88 12.68 -2.31
CA ILE A 143 12.70 12.88 -3.52
C ILE A 143 12.03 13.90 -4.43
N ASP A 144 12.77 14.45 -5.39
CA ASP A 144 12.34 15.61 -6.18
C ASP A 144 11.52 15.24 -7.42
N ALA A 145 11.51 13.97 -7.82
CA ALA A 145 10.87 13.54 -9.05
C ALA A 145 10.41 12.09 -8.94
N PRO A 146 9.36 11.69 -9.69
CA PRO A 146 8.91 10.30 -9.69
C PRO A 146 9.94 9.38 -10.34
N LEU A 147 9.93 8.12 -9.91
CA LEU A 147 10.73 7.05 -10.48
C LEU A 147 9.83 6.06 -11.21
N GLY A 148 10.37 5.40 -12.22
CA GLY A 148 9.68 4.32 -12.90
C GLY A 148 8.41 4.76 -13.63
N ASN A 149 7.48 3.83 -13.78
CA ASN A 149 6.21 4.03 -14.51
C ASN A 149 5.05 3.40 -13.75
N THR A 150 4.52 4.12 -12.77
CA THR A 150 3.40 3.64 -11.93
C THR A 150 2.03 3.95 -12.53
N CYS A 151 1.96 4.82 -13.53
CA CYS A 151 0.72 5.37 -14.11
C CYS A 151 -0.11 6.20 -13.12
N HIS A 152 0.43 6.55 -11.97
CA HIS A 152 -0.25 7.37 -10.96
C HIS A 152 0.15 8.84 -11.07
N TYR A 153 -0.12 9.44 -12.23
CA TYR A 153 0.30 10.82 -12.53
C TYR A 153 -0.39 11.90 -11.66
N SER A 154 -1.41 11.54 -10.88
CA SER A 154 -2.04 12.45 -9.93
C SER A 154 -1.43 12.36 -8.52
N CYS A 155 -0.44 11.51 -8.30
CA CYS A 155 0.30 11.42 -7.05
C CYS A 155 1.56 12.28 -7.17
N ASP A 156 1.58 13.44 -6.49
CA ASP A 156 2.61 14.47 -6.65
C ASP A 156 3.68 14.47 -5.56
N VAL A 157 3.69 13.51 -4.64
CA VAL A 157 4.68 13.38 -3.56
C VAL A 157 5.36 12.01 -3.66
N TRP A 158 6.70 12.01 -3.68
CA TRP A 158 7.53 10.81 -3.86
C TRP A 158 8.60 10.68 -2.79
#